data_95c0d8695b7d22386f3c3ba819b46316
#
_entry.id   95c0d8695b7d22386f3c3ba819b46316
#
_cell.length_a   1.000
_cell.length_b   1.000
_cell.length_c   1.000
_cell.angle_alpha   90.00
_cell.angle_beta   90.00
_cell.angle_gamma   90.00
#
_symmetry.space_group_name_H-M   'P 1'
#
loop_
_entity.id
_entity.type
_entity.pdbx_description
1 polymer ?
#
loop_
_entity_poly.entity_id
_entity_poly.type
_entity_poly.pdbx_seq_one_letter_code
_entity_poly.pdbx_strand_id
1 'polypeptide(L)'
;MEFLQTYLVSAQRNSKENEYLFTFWNRTHESGDSVYALDSTVKMGDLSSKSFHKGNLPESSIPGYATYFWFLPNKGVFATITFGNPRNGLAPMSYWLENFLVTESRYAKFEGLVFKGFEAMDGTLHQDLEPCFRKELFDIPAKKSLIMQYSSHIKGVIRRVHLSRGIEVDETTFLGLSKILGMKKAELEESDMSLSYELSYVPTQEELKDIIEQYETTATRGKWEDVGFKFSESNDIGMNKKEWLSKSYAKAKISLEVEWVIVGQLLNTPHLLKTINSHKQELFNHIKSVQQEANKQKIANDSAQTQRNEETV
;
A
#
# COMPACT_ATOMS: atom_id res chain seq x y z
N MET A 1 -9.11 -8.14 14.50
CA MET A 1 -7.64 -7.90 14.47
C MET A 1 -7.36 -6.81 15.46
N GLU A 2 -6.63 -7.09 16.52
CA GLU A 2 -6.29 -6.09 17.53
C GLU A 2 -5.16 -5.22 16.96
N PHE A 3 -5.42 -3.94 16.72
CA PHE A 3 -4.39 -3.01 16.28
C PHE A 3 -3.51 -2.64 17.47
N LEU A 4 -2.22 -2.91 17.35
CA LEU A 4 -1.23 -2.44 18.32
C LEU A 4 -1.11 -0.91 18.22
N GLN A 5 -0.79 -0.30 19.35
CA GLN A 5 -0.65 1.14 19.46
C GLN A 5 0.38 1.70 18.45
N THR A 6 0.05 2.85 17.90
CA THR A 6 0.89 3.60 16.96
C THR A 6 1.07 5.02 17.48
N TYR A 7 2.30 5.51 17.43
CA TYR A 7 2.68 6.80 18.01
C TYR A 7 3.24 7.70 16.91
N LEU A 8 2.74 8.92 16.80
CA LEU A 8 3.36 9.95 15.98
C LEU A 8 4.60 10.49 16.71
N VAL A 9 5.79 10.16 16.19
CA VAL A 9 7.06 10.50 16.84
C VAL A 9 7.73 11.72 16.21
N SER A 10 7.42 12.04 14.96
CA SER A 10 7.88 13.25 14.31
C SER A 10 6.89 13.72 13.25
N ALA A 11 6.66 15.03 13.20
CA ALA A 11 5.90 15.71 12.16
C ALA A 11 6.73 16.88 11.64
N GLN A 12 7.08 16.84 10.37
CA GLN A 12 7.84 17.90 9.69
C GLN A 12 6.98 18.56 8.63
N ARG A 13 7.08 19.86 8.52
CA ARG A 13 6.32 20.66 7.54
C ARG A 13 7.23 21.45 6.63
N ASN A 14 7.01 21.36 5.32
CA ASN A 14 7.46 22.33 4.36
C ASN A 14 6.37 23.39 4.16
N SER A 15 6.48 24.52 4.86
CA SER A 15 5.45 25.57 4.85
C SER A 15 5.28 26.23 3.50
N LYS A 16 6.32 26.28 2.65
CA LYS A 16 6.27 26.91 1.33
C LYS A 16 5.35 26.14 0.37
N GLU A 17 5.32 24.82 0.49
CA GLU A 17 4.60 23.95 -0.42
C GLU A 17 3.41 23.25 0.25
N ASN A 18 3.17 23.51 1.53
CA ASN A 18 2.14 22.87 2.33
C ASN A 18 2.23 21.34 2.29
N GLU A 19 3.42 20.82 2.60
CA GLU A 19 3.71 19.41 2.63
C GLU A 19 4.10 18.97 4.02
N TYR A 20 3.81 17.70 4.34
CA TYR A 20 4.07 17.16 5.66
C TYR A 20 4.74 15.79 5.53
N LEU A 21 5.73 15.55 6.37
CA LEU A 21 6.32 14.22 6.55
C LEU A 21 6.08 13.77 7.97
N PHE A 22 5.33 12.68 8.12
CA PHE A 22 5.04 12.07 9.39
C PHE A 22 5.88 10.81 9.57
N THR A 23 6.44 10.65 10.74
CA THR A 23 7.11 9.42 11.18
C THR A 23 6.32 8.82 12.32
N PHE A 24 5.87 7.59 12.12
CA PHE A 24 5.17 6.83 13.15
C PHE A 24 6.05 5.73 13.69
N TRP A 25 5.94 5.46 14.99
CA TRP A 25 6.47 4.28 15.66
C TRP A 25 5.32 3.31 15.90
N ASN A 26 5.40 2.14 15.28
CA ASN A 26 4.35 1.13 15.38
C ASN A 26 4.81 0.05 16.35
N ARG A 27 4.05 -0.14 17.44
CA ARG A 27 4.32 -1.18 18.42
C ARG A 27 4.29 -2.56 17.77
N THR A 28 5.13 -3.47 18.26
CA THR A 28 5.16 -4.87 17.84
C THR A 28 5.19 -5.78 19.08
N HIS A 29 4.72 -7.02 18.92
CA HIS A 29 4.90 -8.09 19.89
C HIS A 29 6.21 -8.85 19.71
N GLU A 30 6.99 -8.50 18.69
CA GLU A 30 8.30 -9.09 18.47
C GLU A 30 9.21 -8.79 19.68
N SER A 31 9.97 -9.78 20.09
CA SER A 31 10.95 -9.70 21.17
C SER A 31 12.28 -10.30 20.70
N GLY A 32 13.34 -10.02 21.41
CA GLY A 32 14.68 -10.54 21.15
C GLY A 32 15.73 -9.44 20.93
N ASP A 33 16.98 -9.84 20.80
CA ASP A 33 18.13 -8.93 20.78
C ASP A 33 18.19 -8.00 19.54
N SER A 34 17.41 -8.29 18.51
CA SER A 34 17.34 -7.47 17.29
C SER A 34 16.24 -6.41 17.35
N VAL A 35 15.35 -6.46 18.33
CA VAL A 35 14.22 -5.54 18.44
C VAL A 35 14.69 -4.23 19.08
N TYR A 36 14.27 -3.14 18.44
CA TYR A 36 14.42 -1.80 18.99
C TYR A 36 13.15 -1.36 19.71
N ALA A 37 13.31 -0.59 20.75
CA ALA A 37 12.19 -0.01 21.49
C ALA A 37 12.39 1.49 21.74
N LEU A 38 11.33 2.25 21.59
CA LEU A 38 11.27 3.66 21.91
C LEU A 38 11.05 3.82 23.42
N ASP A 39 11.78 4.72 24.06
CA ASP A 39 11.50 5.13 25.43
C ASP A 39 10.14 5.86 25.48
N SER A 40 9.24 5.39 26.35
CA SER A 40 7.87 5.92 26.43
C SER A 40 7.78 7.35 26.97
N THR A 41 8.84 7.89 27.53
CA THR A 41 8.91 9.26 28.07
C THR A 41 9.29 10.30 27.04
N VAL A 42 9.73 9.88 25.83
CA VAL A 42 10.18 10.76 24.76
C VAL A 42 9.00 11.53 24.17
N LYS A 43 9.16 12.85 24.11
CA LYS A 43 8.16 13.72 23.49
C LYS A 43 8.31 13.74 21.96
N MET A 44 7.21 13.98 21.29
CA MET A 44 7.19 14.16 19.83
C MET A 44 8.18 15.28 19.42
N GLY A 45 9.07 14.98 18.50
CA GLY A 45 10.10 15.92 18.01
C GLY A 45 11.45 15.82 18.70
N ASP A 46 11.56 15.24 19.90
CA ASP A 46 12.79 15.14 20.69
C ASP A 46 13.55 13.82 20.44
N LEU A 47 13.42 13.27 19.25
CA LEU A 47 14.03 12.00 18.89
C LEU A 47 15.55 12.11 18.76
N SER A 48 16.26 11.24 19.47
CA SER A 48 17.70 11.06 19.36
C SER A 48 18.06 9.57 19.45
N SER A 49 19.30 9.21 19.19
CA SER A 49 19.76 7.82 19.38
C SER A 49 19.61 7.32 20.81
N LYS A 50 19.64 8.23 21.79
CA LYS A 50 19.44 7.92 23.21
C LYS A 50 17.99 7.60 23.59
N SER A 51 17.04 7.95 22.71
CA SER A 51 15.62 7.69 22.89
C SER A 51 15.24 6.23 22.61
N PHE A 52 16.20 5.38 22.27
CA PHE A 52 15.97 4.01 21.85
C PHE A 52 16.83 3.01 22.60
N HIS A 53 16.23 1.89 22.91
CA HIS A 53 16.88 0.72 23.52
C HIS A 53 16.94 -0.42 22.51
N LYS A 54 17.97 -1.26 22.62
CA LYS A 54 18.12 -2.48 21.81
C LYS A 54 18.45 -3.66 22.72
N GLY A 55 17.81 -4.79 22.49
CA GLY A 55 18.05 -6.03 23.24
C GLY A 55 17.35 -6.03 24.59
N ASN A 56 18.06 -5.75 25.67
CA ASN A 56 17.46 -5.72 27.01
C ASN A 56 16.57 -4.48 27.16
N LEU A 57 15.27 -4.65 26.93
CA LEU A 57 14.31 -3.55 26.86
C LEU A 57 13.76 -3.21 28.25
N PRO A 58 13.87 -1.94 28.71
CA PRO A 58 13.20 -1.49 29.93
C PRO A 58 11.68 -1.68 29.85
N GLU A 59 11.01 -1.89 30.98
CA GLU A 59 9.55 -2.02 31.05
C GLU A 59 8.82 -0.79 30.49
N SER A 60 9.42 0.40 30.63
CA SER A 60 8.90 1.66 30.09
C SER A 60 9.15 1.85 28.59
N SER A 61 9.70 0.88 27.89
CA SER A 61 10.00 1.00 26.47
C SER A 61 8.93 0.36 25.59
N ILE A 62 8.80 0.88 24.37
CA ILE A 62 7.80 0.47 23.39
C ILE A 62 8.50 -0.21 22.21
N PRO A 63 8.54 -1.57 22.19
CA PRO A 63 9.14 -2.28 21.06
C PRO A 63 8.36 -2.01 19.78
N GLY A 64 9.08 -1.77 18.66
CA GLY A 64 8.40 -1.36 17.43
C GLY A 64 9.35 -1.10 16.26
N TYR A 65 8.77 -0.47 15.24
CA TYR A 65 9.46 -0.08 14.01
C TYR A 65 8.90 1.22 13.46
N ALA A 66 9.74 1.98 12.75
CA ALA A 66 9.35 3.24 12.14
C ALA A 66 8.68 3.05 10.78
N THR A 67 7.69 3.91 10.48
CA THR A 67 7.10 4.07 9.14
C THR A 67 6.95 5.54 8.79
N TYR A 68 6.97 5.87 7.50
CA TYR A 68 7.04 7.24 7.03
C TYR A 68 5.96 7.50 6.00
N PHE A 69 5.31 8.67 6.12
CA PHE A 69 4.25 9.09 5.22
C PHE A 69 4.45 10.54 4.80
N TRP A 70 4.55 10.75 3.50
CA TRP A 70 4.66 12.08 2.91
C TRP A 70 3.31 12.52 2.36
N PHE A 71 2.72 13.53 2.98
CA PHE A 71 1.42 14.09 2.63
C PHE A 71 1.57 15.35 1.79
N LEU A 72 0.78 15.43 0.73
CA LEU A 72 0.69 16.54 -0.20
C LEU A 72 -0.78 17.01 -0.29
N PRO A 73 -1.29 17.75 0.70
CA PRO A 73 -2.70 18.13 0.78
C PRO A 73 -3.19 18.88 -0.46
N ASN A 74 -2.36 19.77 -1.03
CA ASN A 74 -2.70 20.52 -2.24
C ASN A 74 -2.96 19.62 -3.47
N LYS A 75 -2.55 18.36 -3.42
CA LYS A 75 -2.75 17.36 -4.48
C LYS A 75 -3.76 16.27 -4.07
N GLY A 76 -4.21 16.28 -2.83
CA GLY A 76 -5.07 15.23 -2.28
C GLY A 76 -4.42 13.85 -2.27
N VAL A 77 -3.07 13.77 -2.18
CA VAL A 77 -2.34 12.50 -2.20
C VAL A 77 -1.36 12.39 -1.05
N PHE A 78 -1.02 11.17 -0.72
CA PHE A 78 0.11 10.87 0.15
C PHE A 78 0.91 9.67 -0.37
N ALA A 79 2.16 9.58 0.04
CA ALA A 79 3.03 8.46 -0.27
C ALA A 79 3.50 7.76 1.00
N THR A 80 3.49 6.44 0.98
CA THR A 80 4.19 5.62 1.97
C THR A 80 5.64 5.46 1.54
N ILE A 81 6.57 5.72 2.44
CA ILE A 81 8.00 5.60 2.17
C ILE A 81 8.56 4.42 2.97
N THR A 82 9.24 3.52 2.30
CA THR A 82 9.83 2.32 2.90
C THR A 82 11.33 2.26 2.66
N PHE A 83 12.10 1.95 3.72
CA PHE A 83 13.55 1.77 3.67
C PHE A 83 13.88 0.40 4.25
N GLY A 84 14.33 -0.52 3.40
CA GLY A 84 14.81 -1.84 3.83
C GLY A 84 13.77 -2.78 4.46
N ASN A 85 12.79 -2.24 5.20
CA ASN A 85 11.70 -2.99 5.81
C ASN A 85 10.45 -2.91 4.91
N PRO A 86 9.84 -4.04 4.52
CA PRO A 86 8.64 -4.05 3.66
C PRO A 86 7.36 -3.59 4.37
N ARG A 87 7.38 -3.41 5.70
CA ARG A 87 6.22 -2.97 6.49
C ARG A 87 5.87 -1.54 6.15
N ASN A 88 4.66 -1.30 5.65
CA ASN A 88 4.25 0.04 5.21
C ASN A 88 3.48 0.84 6.27
N GLY A 89 3.00 0.22 7.33
CA GLY A 89 2.29 0.89 8.43
C GLY A 89 0.99 1.61 8.04
N LEU A 90 0.43 1.36 6.86
CA LEU A 90 -0.72 2.10 6.32
C LEU A 90 -1.98 1.93 7.18
N ALA A 91 -2.27 0.72 7.65
CA ALA A 91 -3.44 0.47 8.50
C ALA A 91 -3.29 1.11 9.89
N PRO A 92 -2.15 0.94 10.61
CA PRO A 92 -1.91 1.63 11.86
C PRO A 92 -1.98 3.16 11.75
N MET A 93 -1.40 3.75 10.72
CA MET A 93 -1.45 5.20 10.47
C MET A 93 -2.88 5.68 10.24
N SER A 94 -3.68 4.97 9.45
CA SER A 94 -5.07 5.33 9.19
C SER A 94 -5.90 5.30 10.48
N TYR A 95 -5.75 4.25 11.27
CA TYR A 95 -6.41 4.13 12.57
C TYR A 95 -5.99 5.25 13.53
N TRP A 96 -4.69 5.58 13.55
CA TRP A 96 -4.18 6.69 14.35
C TRP A 96 -4.80 8.03 13.93
N LEU A 97 -4.92 8.32 12.63
CA LEU A 97 -5.53 9.55 12.12
C LEU A 97 -7.01 9.65 12.49
N GLU A 98 -7.77 8.56 12.37
CA GLU A 98 -9.18 8.52 12.74
C GLU A 98 -9.36 8.78 14.24
N ASN A 99 -8.56 8.13 15.09
CA ASN A 99 -8.59 8.39 16.53
C ASN A 99 -8.17 9.83 16.87
N PHE A 100 -7.12 10.35 16.24
CA PHE A 100 -6.68 11.73 16.43
C PHE A 100 -7.79 12.74 16.10
N LEU A 101 -8.56 12.49 15.07
CA LEU A 101 -9.69 13.36 14.70
C LEU A 101 -10.72 13.44 15.81
N VAL A 102 -11.00 12.35 16.52
CA VAL A 102 -11.95 12.31 17.63
C VAL A 102 -11.36 12.86 18.92
N THR A 103 -10.12 12.47 19.27
CA THR A 103 -9.60 12.71 20.63
C THR A 103 -8.84 14.03 20.75
N GLU A 104 -8.12 14.45 19.71
CA GLU A 104 -7.16 15.56 19.76
C GLU A 104 -7.49 16.70 18.80
N SER A 105 -8.40 16.48 17.86
CA SER A 105 -8.75 17.51 16.87
C SER A 105 -9.47 18.66 17.53
N ARG A 106 -9.08 19.89 17.17
CA ARG A 106 -9.80 21.11 17.59
C ARG A 106 -11.27 21.16 17.15
N TYR A 107 -11.64 20.37 16.16
CA TYR A 107 -13.00 20.28 15.64
C TYR A 107 -13.90 19.35 16.45
N ALA A 108 -13.30 18.41 17.21
CA ALA A 108 -14.06 17.51 18.07
C ALA A 108 -14.62 18.24 19.26
N LYS A 109 -15.92 18.09 19.52
CA LYS A 109 -16.63 18.69 20.66
C LYS A 109 -17.05 17.63 21.66
N PHE A 110 -16.81 17.96 22.92
CA PHE A 110 -17.15 17.11 24.04
C PHE A 110 -18.02 17.87 25.02
N GLU A 111 -18.93 17.16 25.65
CA GLU A 111 -19.63 17.59 26.86
C GLU A 111 -19.20 16.66 27.99
N GLY A 112 -18.32 17.14 28.86
CA GLY A 112 -17.60 16.29 29.80
C GLY A 112 -16.71 15.29 29.04
N LEU A 113 -16.98 13.98 29.22
CA LEU A 113 -16.26 12.88 28.52
C LEU A 113 -17.03 12.33 27.31
N VAL A 114 -18.20 12.89 26.99
CA VAL A 114 -19.04 12.41 25.91
C VAL A 114 -18.76 13.19 24.64
N PHE A 115 -18.33 12.48 23.59
CA PHE A 115 -18.19 13.07 22.25
C PHE A 115 -19.56 13.47 21.69
N LYS A 116 -19.68 14.70 21.21
CA LYS A 116 -20.94 15.27 20.69
C LYS A 116 -20.94 15.48 19.17
N GLY A 117 -19.81 15.35 18.52
CA GLY A 117 -19.67 15.57 17.08
C GLY A 117 -18.51 16.50 16.73
N PHE A 118 -18.54 16.97 15.51
CA PHE A 118 -17.54 17.90 15.00
C PHE A 118 -18.13 19.29 14.75
N GLU A 119 -17.44 20.31 15.21
CA GLU A 119 -17.81 21.71 14.96
C GLU A 119 -17.06 22.22 13.71
N ALA A 120 -17.81 22.67 12.72
CA ALA A 120 -17.26 23.32 11.54
C ALA A 120 -16.70 24.71 11.87
N MET A 121 -15.97 25.34 10.94
CA MET A 121 -15.38 26.67 11.16
C MET A 121 -16.41 27.79 11.37
N ASP A 122 -17.63 27.62 10.92
CA ASP A 122 -18.75 28.52 11.11
C ASP A 122 -19.50 28.31 12.43
N GLY A 123 -19.04 27.37 13.27
CA GLY A 123 -19.64 27.04 14.56
C GLY A 123 -20.76 26.00 14.48
N THR A 124 -21.09 25.49 13.30
CA THR A 124 -22.15 24.47 13.14
C THR A 124 -21.68 23.15 13.72
N LEU A 125 -22.45 22.54 14.63
CA LEU A 125 -22.16 21.23 15.23
C LEU A 125 -22.84 20.13 14.40
N HIS A 126 -22.01 19.23 13.89
CA HIS A 126 -22.40 18.02 13.16
C HIS A 126 -22.30 16.81 14.08
N GLN A 127 -23.44 16.28 14.53
CA GLN A 127 -23.50 15.13 15.46
C GLN A 127 -23.48 13.78 14.75
N ASP A 128 -23.77 13.78 13.47
CA ASP A 128 -23.90 12.60 12.58
C ASP A 128 -22.61 12.26 11.80
N LEU A 129 -21.56 13.07 11.99
CA LEU A 129 -20.28 12.81 11.33
C LEU A 129 -19.43 11.83 12.14
N GLU A 130 -18.93 10.82 11.46
CA GLU A 130 -17.91 9.90 11.97
C GLU A 130 -16.56 10.17 11.31
N PRO A 131 -15.45 10.05 12.05
CA PRO A 131 -14.13 10.21 11.49
C PRO A 131 -13.88 9.09 10.48
N CYS A 132 -13.46 9.47 9.29
CA CYS A 132 -13.13 8.51 8.25
C CYS A 132 -11.92 8.99 7.43
N PHE A 133 -10.86 8.22 7.45
CA PHE A 133 -9.73 8.43 6.56
C PHE A 133 -9.88 7.58 5.30
N ARG A 134 -10.57 8.13 4.31
CA ARG A 134 -10.73 7.45 3.01
C ARG A 134 -9.42 7.51 2.23
N LYS A 135 -9.00 6.34 1.78
CA LYS A 135 -7.79 6.19 0.98
C LYS A 135 -8.05 5.22 -0.16
N GLU A 136 -7.53 5.57 -1.31
CA GLU A 136 -7.51 4.71 -2.48
C GLU A 136 -6.07 4.57 -2.95
N LEU A 137 -5.70 3.36 -3.35
CA LEU A 137 -4.40 3.16 -3.99
C LEU A 137 -4.44 3.88 -5.35
N PHE A 138 -3.36 4.57 -5.64
CA PHE A 138 -3.16 5.13 -6.97
C PHE A 138 -2.89 3.96 -7.95
N ASP A 139 -3.98 3.38 -8.44
CA ASP A 139 -3.93 2.23 -9.32
C ASP A 139 -3.54 2.65 -10.74
N ILE A 140 -2.58 1.92 -11.29
CA ILE A 140 -2.19 2.00 -12.67
C ILE A 140 -2.67 0.72 -13.34
N PRO A 141 -3.51 0.77 -14.36
CA PRO A 141 -3.89 -0.42 -15.10
C PRO A 141 -2.64 -1.19 -15.52
N ALA A 142 -2.65 -2.50 -15.34
CA ALA A 142 -1.54 -3.35 -15.77
C ALA A 142 -1.23 -3.04 -17.24
N LYS A 143 0.03 -2.78 -17.52
CA LYS A 143 0.48 -2.42 -18.86
C LYS A 143 0.51 -3.67 -19.75
N LYS A 144 -0.66 -4.14 -20.19
CA LYS A 144 -0.80 -5.33 -21.05
C LYS A 144 0.10 -5.26 -22.29
N SER A 145 0.18 -4.08 -22.89
CA SER A 145 1.08 -3.85 -24.03
C SER A 145 2.54 -4.11 -23.66
N LEU A 146 2.98 -3.75 -22.45
CA LEU A 146 4.34 -4.02 -22.00
C LEU A 146 4.54 -5.50 -21.67
N ILE A 147 3.57 -6.16 -21.08
CA ILE A 147 3.62 -7.61 -20.83
C ILE A 147 3.77 -8.35 -22.15
N MET A 148 3.00 -7.98 -23.17
CA MET A 148 3.11 -8.55 -24.54
C MET A 148 4.46 -8.22 -25.18
N GLN A 149 4.91 -6.98 -25.09
CA GLN A 149 6.18 -6.53 -25.66
C GLN A 149 7.38 -7.29 -25.07
N TYR A 150 7.34 -7.57 -23.77
CA TYR A 150 8.42 -8.27 -23.06
C TYR A 150 8.10 -9.73 -22.76
N SER A 151 7.24 -10.36 -23.56
CA SER A 151 6.84 -11.77 -23.42
C SER A 151 8.04 -12.73 -23.35
N SER A 152 9.10 -12.48 -24.14
CA SER A 152 10.34 -13.27 -24.14
C SER A 152 11.12 -13.25 -22.81
N HIS A 153 10.81 -12.29 -21.92
CA HIS A 153 11.45 -12.17 -20.61
C HIS A 153 10.60 -12.78 -19.48
N ILE A 154 9.43 -13.32 -19.80
CA ILE A 154 8.59 -14.01 -18.83
C ILE A 154 9.25 -15.33 -18.44
N LYS A 155 9.35 -15.57 -17.12
CA LYS A 155 9.88 -16.82 -16.55
C LYS A 155 8.83 -17.67 -15.85
N GLY A 156 7.65 -17.11 -15.63
CA GLY A 156 6.58 -17.83 -14.94
C GLY A 156 5.28 -17.03 -14.90
N VAL A 157 4.19 -17.75 -14.69
CA VAL A 157 2.85 -17.22 -14.46
C VAL A 157 2.53 -17.36 -12.99
N ILE A 158 1.98 -16.32 -12.40
CA ILE A 158 1.57 -16.30 -10.99
C ILE A 158 0.06 -16.15 -10.97
N ARG A 159 -0.62 -16.98 -10.20
CA ARG A 159 -2.05 -16.88 -9.97
C ARG A 159 -2.33 -16.60 -8.50
N ARG A 160 -3.24 -15.68 -8.22
CA ARG A 160 -3.67 -15.33 -6.88
C ARG A 160 -5.15 -15.55 -6.75
N VAL A 161 -5.55 -16.30 -5.74
CA VAL A 161 -6.95 -16.56 -5.40
C VAL A 161 -7.21 -15.95 -4.03
N HIS A 162 -8.24 -15.11 -3.94
CA HIS A 162 -8.72 -14.57 -2.67
C HIS A 162 -9.98 -15.33 -2.27
N LEU A 163 -9.92 -15.95 -1.10
CA LEU A 163 -11.07 -16.58 -0.46
C LEU A 163 -11.53 -15.63 0.65
N SER A 164 -12.79 -15.25 0.63
CA SER A 164 -13.40 -14.47 1.71
C SER A 164 -14.48 -15.28 2.38
N ARG A 165 -14.62 -15.08 3.69
CA ARG A 165 -15.59 -15.79 4.52
C ARG A 165 -16.99 -15.67 3.94
N GLY A 166 -17.70 -16.81 3.85
CA GLY A 166 -19.08 -16.89 3.40
C GLY A 166 -19.27 -16.89 1.89
N ILE A 167 -18.21 -17.07 1.11
CA ILE A 167 -18.32 -17.23 -0.34
C ILE A 167 -18.20 -18.69 -0.71
N GLU A 168 -19.17 -19.15 -1.49
CA GLU A 168 -19.13 -20.49 -2.08
C GLU A 168 -17.92 -20.64 -3.00
N VAL A 169 -17.08 -21.63 -2.70
CA VAL A 169 -15.95 -22.01 -3.52
C VAL A 169 -16.43 -23.02 -4.56
N ASP A 170 -16.24 -22.70 -5.84
CA ASP A 170 -16.60 -23.63 -6.91
C ASP A 170 -15.79 -24.94 -6.84
N GLU A 171 -16.34 -26.03 -7.38
CA GLU A 171 -15.74 -27.37 -7.27
C GLU A 171 -14.34 -27.47 -7.83
N THR A 172 -14.04 -26.77 -8.91
CA THR A 172 -12.73 -26.81 -9.57
C THR A 172 -11.67 -26.08 -8.73
N THR A 173 -12.01 -24.95 -8.18
CA THR A 173 -11.16 -24.20 -7.23
C THR A 173 -11.00 -25.01 -5.93
N PHE A 174 -12.07 -25.60 -5.41
CA PHE A 174 -12.02 -26.45 -4.22
C PHE A 174 -11.09 -27.65 -4.42
N LEU A 175 -11.23 -28.43 -5.50
CA LEU A 175 -10.39 -29.58 -5.76
C LEU A 175 -8.90 -29.22 -5.90
N GLY A 176 -8.62 -28.07 -6.49
CA GLY A 176 -7.25 -27.55 -6.56
C GLY A 176 -6.68 -27.16 -5.20
N LEU A 177 -7.45 -26.42 -4.41
CA LEU A 177 -7.01 -25.92 -3.10
C LEU A 177 -6.97 -27.02 -2.03
N SER A 178 -7.95 -27.93 -2.01
CA SER A 178 -7.99 -29.04 -1.05
C SER A 178 -6.79 -29.98 -1.18
N LYS A 179 -6.31 -30.22 -2.41
CA LYS A 179 -5.10 -31.01 -2.66
C LYS A 179 -3.83 -30.33 -2.15
N ILE A 180 -3.77 -29.00 -2.20
CA ILE A 180 -2.60 -28.23 -1.80
C ILE A 180 -2.59 -27.98 -0.29
N LEU A 181 -3.74 -27.63 0.28
CA LEU A 181 -3.89 -27.21 1.68
C LEU A 181 -4.37 -28.32 2.62
N GLY A 182 -4.91 -29.42 2.08
CA GLY A 182 -5.50 -30.51 2.88
C GLY A 182 -6.76 -30.09 3.66
N MET A 183 -7.39 -28.96 3.33
CA MET A 183 -8.55 -28.39 4.01
C MET A 183 -9.85 -28.91 3.44
N LYS A 184 -10.88 -29.01 4.28
CA LYS A 184 -12.25 -29.33 3.85
C LYS A 184 -12.94 -28.10 3.26
N LYS A 185 -13.98 -28.32 2.43
CA LYS A 185 -14.71 -27.23 1.77
C LYS A 185 -15.27 -26.21 2.76
N ALA A 186 -15.89 -26.65 3.84
CA ALA A 186 -16.42 -25.79 4.89
C ALA A 186 -15.34 -24.94 5.57
N GLU A 187 -14.15 -25.49 5.79
CA GLU A 187 -13.01 -24.75 6.38
C GLU A 187 -12.48 -23.68 5.43
N LEU A 188 -12.51 -23.93 4.11
CA LEU A 188 -12.13 -22.95 3.09
C LEU A 188 -13.16 -21.81 2.99
N GLU A 189 -14.45 -22.15 3.06
CA GLU A 189 -15.56 -21.18 3.00
C GLU A 189 -15.64 -20.29 4.26
N GLU A 190 -15.15 -20.78 5.40
CA GLU A 190 -15.03 -20.00 6.64
C GLU A 190 -13.74 -19.22 6.75
N SER A 191 -12.79 -19.40 5.83
CA SER A 191 -11.50 -18.74 5.87
C SER A 191 -11.51 -17.41 5.11
N ASP A 192 -10.69 -16.48 5.60
CA ASP A 192 -10.36 -15.24 4.89
C ASP A 192 -8.87 -15.31 4.56
N MET A 193 -8.55 -15.84 3.38
CA MET A 193 -7.18 -16.08 2.99
C MET A 193 -6.89 -15.68 1.54
N SER A 194 -5.63 -15.38 1.27
CA SER A 194 -5.12 -15.19 -0.08
C SER A 194 -4.06 -16.24 -0.36
N LEU A 195 -4.31 -17.06 -1.36
CA LEU A 195 -3.37 -18.04 -1.87
C LEU A 195 -2.72 -17.52 -3.15
N SER A 196 -1.40 -17.54 -3.21
CA SER A 196 -0.65 -17.21 -4.42
C SER A 196 0.26 -18.38 -4.78
N TYR A 197 0.14 -18.89 -5.99
CA TYR A 197 1.00 -19.95 -6.50
C TYR A 197 1.68 -19.52 -7.80
N GLU A 198 2.90 -19.97 -7.99
CA GLU A 198 3.74 -19.64 -9.12
C GLU A 198 3.94 -20.91 -9.96
N LEU A 199 3.67 -20.80 -11.25
CA LEU A 199 3.94 -21.83 -12.24
C LEU A 199 5.22 -21.44 -13.00
N SER A 200 6.22 -22.29 -12.98
CA SER A 200 7.44 -22.15 -13.79
C SER A 200 7.11 -22.53 -15.25
N TYR A 201 6.24 -21.75 -15.86
CA TYR A 201 5.74 -21.93 -17.21
C TYR A 201 5.93 -20.64 -18.00
N VAL A 202 6.56 -20.75 -19.15
CA VAL A 202 6.81 -19.65 -20.07
C VAL A 202 5.77 -19.72 -21.19
N PRO A 203 4.73 -18.87 -21.19
CA PRO A 203 3.71 -18.91 -22.23
C PRO A 203 4.29 -18.46 -23.58
N THR A 204 3.81 -19.04 -24.66
CA THR A 204 3.98 -18.50 -26.00
C THR A 204 3.23 -17.16 -26.13
N GLN A 205 3.47 -16.40 -27.20
CA GLN A 205 2.74 -15.15 -27.42
C GLN A 205 1.23 -15.36 -27.59
N GLU A 206 0.81 -16.46 -28.23
CA GLU A 206 -0.60 -16.81 -28.41
C GLU A 206 -1.24 -17.16 -27.06
N GLU A 207 -0.61 -18.05 -26.29
CA GLU A 207 -1.08 -18.41 -24.94
C GLU A 207 -1.11 -17.20 -23.99
N LEU A 208 -0.14 -16.30 -24.09
CA LEU A 208 -0.12 -15.08 -23.29
C LEU A 208 -1.31 -14.18 -23.63
N LYS A 209 -1.64 -14.06 -24.92
CA LYS A 209 -2.82 -13.33 -25.39
C LYS A 209 -4.10 -13.96 -24.85
N ASP A 210 -4.22 -15.28 -24.96
CA ASP A 210 -5.37 -16.03 -24.46
C ASP A 210 -5.54 -15.88 -22.92
N ILE A 211 -4.44 -15.93 -22.16
CA ILE A 211 -4.46 -15.71 -20.71
C ILE A 211 -4.98 -14.31 -20.37
N ILE A 212 -4.52 -13.29 -21.11
CA ILE A 212 -4.96 -11.90 -20.91
C ILE A 212 -6.45 -11.74 -21.26
N GLU A 213 -6.91 -12.29 -22.37
CA GLU A 213 -8.31 -12.24 -22.81
C GLU A 213 -9.24 -12.99 -21.85
N GLN A 214 -8.83 -14.18 -21.40
CA GLN A 214 -9.58 -14.93 -20.38
C GLN A 214 -9.66 -14.17 -19.05
N TYR A 215 -8.58 -13.54 -18.62
CA TYR A 215 -8.58 -12.71 -17.44
C TYR A 215 -9.60 -11.57 -17.55
N GLU A 216 -9.66 -10.87 -18.68
CA GLU A 216 -10.59 -9.77 -18.91
C GLU A 216 -12.06 -10.20 -18.87
N THR A 217 -12.36 -11.35 -19.46
CA THR A 217 -13.71 -11.92 -19.43
C THR A 217 -14.13 -12.42 -18.05
N THR A 218 -13.19 -12.91 -17.26
CA THR A 218 -13.45 -13.45 -15.91
C THR A 218 -13.45 -12.35 -14.86
N ALA A 219 -12.61 -11.32 -15.00
CA ALA A 219 -12.53 -10.19 -14.05
C ALA A 219 -13.85 -9.41 -13.97
N THR A 220 -14.69 -9.45 -15.00
CA THR A 220 -16.05 -8.92 -14.98
C THR A 220 -17.01 -9.74 -14.11
N ARG A 221 -16.67 -10.98 -13.80
CA ARG A 221 -17.56 -11.93 -13.08
C ARG A 221 -17.21 -12.15 -11.60
N GLY A 222 -16.02 -11.80 -11.16
CA GLY A 222 -15.66 -12.03 -9.77
C GLY A 222 -14.33 -11.43 -9.33
N LYS A 223 -14.30 -10.87 -8.15
CA LYS A 223 -13.16 -10.18 -7.51
C LYS A 223 -12.03 -11.14 -7.02
N TRP A 224 -12.02 -12.40 -7.45
CA TRP A 224 -11.39 -13.50 -6.72
C TRP A 224 -10.04 -13.97 -7.27
N GLU A 225 -9.79 -13.74 -8.54
CA GLU A 225 -8.58 -14.25 -9.19
C GLU A 225 -7.78 -13.10 -9.79
N ASP A 226 -6.48 -13.14 -9.57
CA ASP A 226 -5.52 -12.25 -10.20
C ASP A 226 -4.41 -13.06 -10.86
N VAL A 227 -4.03 -12.66 -12.06
CA VAL A 227 -2.96 -13.29 -12.82
C VAL A 227 -1.82 -12.32 -12.95
N GLY A 228 -0.63 -12.79 -12.66
CA GLY A 228 0.60 -12.04 -12.79
C GLY A 228 1.67 -12.79 -13.57
N PHE A 229 2.69 -12.07 -13.98
CA PHE A 229 3.83 -12.62 -14.71
C PHE A 229 5.11 -12.29 -13.96
N LYS A 230 6.01 -13.27 -13.90
CA LYS A 230 7.35 -13.11 -13.34
C LYS A 230 8.32 -12.88 -14.49
N PHE A 231 9.09 -11.83 -14.41
CA PHE A 231 10.08 -11.45 -15.41
C PHE A 231 11.51 -11.79 -14.95
N SER A 232 12.41 -11.96 -15.92
CA SER A 232 13.84 -12.09 -15.65
C SER A 232 14.40 -10.80 -15.03
N GLU A 233 15.51 -10.92 -14.29
CA GLU A 233 16.12 -9.81 -13.55
C GLU A 233 16.88 -8.79 -14.42
N SER A 234 16.59 -8.65 -15.71
CA SER A 234 17.25 -7.61 -16.50
C SER A 234 16.72 -6.24 -16.07
N ASN A 235 17.59 -5.43 -15.46
CA ASN A 235 17.28 -4.10 -14.96
C ASN A 235 16.94 -3.09 -16.08
N ASP A 236 17.13 -3.45 -17.34
CA ASP A 236 16.99 -2.54 -18.50
C ASP A 236 15.54 -2.39 -18.99
N ILE A 237 14.63 -3.21 -18.48
CA ILE A 237 13.26 -3.29 -19.03
C ILE A 237 12.29 -2.34 -18.33
N GLY A 238 12.68 -1.75 -17.18
CA GLY A 238 11.82 -0.86 -16.38
C GLY A 238 10.55 -1.54 -15.82
N MET A 239 10.48 -2.88 -15.90
CA MET A 239 9.39 -3.67 -15.36
C MET A 239 9.70 -4.21 -13.97
N ASN A 240 8.67 -4.35 -13.15
CA ASN A 240 8.83 -5.00 -11.86
C ASN A 240 9.10 -6.50 -12.05
N LYS A 241 9.78 -7.11 -11.10
CA LYS A 241 10.04 -8.56 -11.08
C LYS A 241 8.77 -9.41 -11.19
N LYS A 242 7.63 -8.86 -10.76
CA LYS A 242 6.29 -9.45 -10.86
C LYS A 242 5.30 -8.37 -11.29
N GLU A 243 4.61 -8.59 -12.41
CA GLU A 243 3.54 -7.73 -12.88
C GLU A 243 2.22 -8.48 -12.85
N TRP A 244 1.16 -7.82 -12.38
CA TRP A 244 -0.18 -8.38 -12.24
C TRP A 244 -1.12 -7.77 -13.27
N LEU A 245 -2.04 -8.57 -13.79
CA LEU A 245 -3.10 -8.08 -14.70
C LEU A 245 -4.13 -7.22 -13.99
N SER A 246 -4.32 -7.44 -12.69
CA SER A 246 -5.08 -6.51 -11.86
C SER A 246 -4.36 -5.17 -11.74
N LYS A 247 -5.07 -4.20 -11.22
CA LYS A 247 -4.51 -2.88 -10.95
C LYS A 247 -3.24 -2.96 -10.11
N SER A 248 -2.13 -2.47 -10.62
CA SER A 248 -0.92 -2.23 -9.85
C SER A 248 -0.91 -0.79 -9.30
N TYR A 249 -0.44 -0.61 -8.09
CA TYR A 249 -0.31 0.73 -7.51
C TYR A 249 0.98 1.42 -7.96
N ALA A 250 0.93 2.73 -8.02
CA ALA A 250 2.09 3.54 -8.36
C ALA A 250 3.20 3.33 -7.32
N LYS A 251 4.36 2.90 -7.79
CA LYS A 251 5.55 2.70 -6.97
C LYS A 251 6.77 3.23 -7.69
N ALA A 252 7.47 4.17 -7.05
CA ALA A 252 8.77 4.62 -7.50
C ALA A 252 9.86 4.05 -6.58
N LYS A 253 10.99 3.66 -7.15
CA LYS A 253 12.19 3.29 -6.42
C LYS A 253 13.28 4.25 -6.83
N ILE A 254 13.73 5.04 -5.87
CA ILE A 254 14.81 6.00 -6.06
C ILE A 254 15.91 5.75 -5.03
N SER A 255 17.13 6.14 -5.37
CA SER A 255 18.26 6.11 -4.44
C SER A 255 18.36 7.46 -3.75
N LEU A 256 18.30 7.48 -2.43
CA LEU A 256 18.41 8.69 -1.63
C LEU A 256 19.55 8.58 -0.63
N GLU A 257 20.35 9.62 -0.50
CA GLU A 257 21.28 9.76 0.61
C GLU A 257 20.53 10.32 1.81
N VAL A 258 20.39 9.50 2.86
CA VAL A 258 19.60 9.85 4.04
C VAL A 258 20.43 9.70 5.30
N GLU A 259 20.15 10.58 6.26
CA GLU A 259 20.71 10.48 7.60
C GLU A 259 19.86 9.58 8.48
N TRP A 260 20.53 8.82 9.34
CA TRP A 260 19.90 7.93 10.30
C TRP A 260 20.02 8.47 11.71
N VAL A 261 18.93 8.44 12.47
CA VAL A 261 18.97 8.54 13.94
C VAL A 261 19.46 7.22 14.52
N ILE A 262 18.93 6.10 13.99
CA ILE A 262 19.41 4.75 14.27
C ILE A 262 19.54 4.01 12.93
N VAL A 263 20.76 3.58 12.62
CA VAL A 263 21.08 2.91 11.36
C VAL A 263 20.17 1.70 11.13
N GLY A 264 19.52 1.66 9.97
CA GLY A 264 18.61 0.60 9.56
C GLY A 264 17.24 0.59 10.25
N GLN A 265 16.95 1.51 11.19
CA GLN A 265 15.72 1.52 11.97
C GLN A 265 14.96 2.84 11.91
N LEU A 266 15.64 3.96 12.14
CA LEU A 266 15.00 5.26 12.19
C LEU A 266 15.80 6.31 11.44
N LEU A 267 15.15 6.96 10.47
CA LEU A 267 15.70 8.07 9.69
C LEU A 267 15.55 9.40 10.42
N ASN A 268 16.46 10.31 10.13
CA ASN A 268 16.32 11.71 10.49
C ASN A 268 15.21 12.36 9.64
N THR A 269 14.03 12.56 10.24
CA THR A 269 12.82 13.03 9.54
C THR A 269 13.01 14.40 8.86
N PRO A 270 13.62 15.42 9.51
CA PRO A 270 13.95 16.70 8.86
C PRO A 270 14.84 16.55 7.62
N HIS A 271 15.89 15.74 7.72
CA HIS A 271 16.79 15.48 6.60
C HIS A 271 16.06 14.71 5.49
N LEU A 272 15.27 13.72 5.83
CA LEU A 272 14.47 12.96 4.88
C LEU A 272 13.51 13.87 4.09
N LEU A 273 12.79 14.79 4.74
CA LEU A 273 11.90 15.73 4.05
C LEU A 273 12.67 16.62 3.08
N LYS A 274 13.84 17.12 3.48
CA LYS A 274 14.71 17.92 2.60
C LYS A 274 15.15 17.12 1.38
N THR A 275 15.57 15.87 1.57
CA THR A 275 16.05 14.99 0.50
C THR A 275 14.91 14.61 -0.46
N ILE A 276 13.73 14.31 0.04
CA ILE A 276 12.54 14.06 -0.79
C ILE A 276 12.22 15.29 -1.64
N ASN A 277 12.26 16.48 -1.06
CA ASN A 277 11.97 17.72 -1.79
C ASN A 277 12.98 17.99 -2.91
N SER A 278 14.24 17.64 -2.76
CA SER A 278 15.23 17.78 -3.82
C SER A 278 15.01 16.81 -4.99
N HIS A 279 14.38 15.63 -4.74
CA HIS A 279 14.07 14.64 -5.78
C HIS A 279 12.59 14.65 -6.20
N LYS A 280 11.83 15.60 -5.70
CA LYS A 280 10.38 15.69 -5.89
C LYS A 280 9.96 15.67 -7.36
N GLN A 281 10.67 16.43 -8.20
CA GLN A 281 10.36 16.50 -9.62
C GLN A 281 10.56 15.16 -10.33
N GLU A 282 11.59 14.44 -9.99
CA GLU A 282 11.86 13.09 -10.48
C GLU A 282 10.74 12.12 -10.10
N LEU A 283 10.33 12.13 -8.82
CA LEU A 283 9.22 11.32 -8.31
C LEU A 283 7.91 11.61 -9.05
N PHE A 284 7.56 12.89 -9.26
CA PHE A 284 6.35 13.26 -9.96
C PHE A 284 6.40 12.98 -11.46
N ASN A 285 7.55 13.12 -12.09
CA ASN A 285 7.70 12.79 -13.50
C ASN A 285 7.47 11.28 -13.72
N HIS A 286 7.99 10.46 -12.82
CA HIS A 286 7.73 9.02 -12.86
C HIS A 286 6.22 8.70 -12.73
N ILE A 287 5.53 9.32 -11.76
CA ILE A 287 4.07 9.14 -11.59
C ILE A 287 3.29 9.66 -12.79
N LYS A 288 3.64 10.85 -13.33
CA LYS A 288 2.97 11.43 -14.50
C LYS A 288 3.16 10.60 -15.77
N SER A 289 4.36 10.08 -16.02
CA SER A 289 4.61 9.23 -17.18
C SER A 289 3.72 7.99 -17.14
N VAL A 290 3.57 7.39 -15.97
CA VAL A 290 2.73 6.25 -15.74
C VAL A 290 1.23 6.58 -15.93
N GLN A 291 0.77 7.75 -15.45
CA GLN A 291 -0.61 8.22 -15.67
C GLN A 291 -0.90 8.48 -17.15
N GLN A 292 0.02 9.14 -17.85
CA GLN A 292 -0.16 9.45 -19.28
C GLN A 292 -0.25 8.19 -20.13
N GLU A 293 0.55 7.17 -19.82
CA GLU A 293 0.48 5.89 -20.50
C GLU A 293 -0.83 5.15 -20.21
N ALA A 294 -1.30 5.16 -18.95
CA ALA A 294 -2.58 4.57 -18.58
C ALA A 294 -3.76 5.27 -19.29
N ASN A 295 -3.75 6.59 -19.38
CA ASN A 295 -4.78 7.36 -20.08
C ASN A 295 -4.76 7.11 -21.60
N LYS A 296 -3.59 7.02 -22.22
CA LYS A 296 -3.47 6.67 -23.65
C LYS A 296 -4.04 5.28 -23.94
N GLN A 297 -3.78 4.30 -23.07
CA GLN A 297 -4.34 2.96 -23.19
C GLN A 297 -5.85 2.93 -23.02
N LYS A 298 -6.40 3.71 -22.09
CA LYS A 298 -7.85 3.82 -21.90
C LYS A 298 -8.53 4.39 -23.14
N ILE A 299 -8.00 5.47 -23.69
CA ILE A 299 -8.53 6.10 -24.93
C ILE A 299 -8.48 5.12 -26.10
N ALA A 300 -7.36 4.39 -26.26
CA ALA A 300 -7.22 3.40 -27.33
C ALA A 300 -8.23 2.24 -27.20
N ASN A 301 -8.47 1.77 -25.96
CA ASN A 301 -9.44 0.71 -25.70
C ASN A 301 -10.88 1.18 -25.92
N ASP A 302 -11.23 2.39 -25.47
CA ASP A 302 -12.56 2.97 -25.68
C ASP A 302 -12.85 3.17 -27.19
N SER A 303 -11.84 3.59 -27.96
CA SER A 303 -11.94 3.74 -29.41
C SER A 303 -12.13 2.40 -30.14
N ALA A 304 -11.40 1.36 -29.71
CA ALA A 304 -11.51 0.02 -30.29
C ALA A 304 -12.86 -0.65 -29.95
N GLN A 305 -13.42 -0.34 -28.78
CA GLN A 305 -14.72 -0.85 -28.36
C GLN A 305 -15.87 -0.18 -29.11
N THR A 306 -15.74 1.11 -29.42
CA THR A 306 -16.70 1.87 -30.23
C THR A 306 -16.73 1.35 -31.69
N GLN A 307 -15.56 1.08 -32.28
CA GLN A 307 -15.49 0.51 -33.64
C GLN A 307 -16.10 -0.89 -33.75
N ARG A 308 -15.89 -1.76 -32.76
CA ARG A 308 -16.51 -3.10 -32.71
C ARG A 308 -18.04 -3.06 -32.59
N ASN A 309 -18.57 -2.06 -31.87
CA ASN A 309 -20.02 -1.88 -31.74
C ASN A 309 -20.66 -1.32 -33.02
N GLU A 310 -19.93 -0.55 -33.81
CA GLU A 310 -20.38 -0.03 -35.12
C GLU A 310 -20.34 -1.08 -36.24
N GLU A 311 -19.43 -2.07 -36.15
CA GLU A 311 -19.36 -3.18 -37.12
C GLU A 311 -20.41 -4.29 -36.84
N THR A 312 -21.14 -4.23 -35.71
CA THR A 312 -22.10 -5.28 -35.30
C THR A 312 -23.56 -4.82 -35.51
N VAL A 313 -23.82 -3.63 -36.00
CA VAL A 313 -25.12 -3.09 -36.42
C VAL A 313 -25.26 -3.13 -37.92
#